data_cd69df7f18c1e0b69dbd4874b032e066
#
_entry.id   cd69df7f18c1e0b69dbd4874b032e066
#
_cell.length_a   1.000
_cell.length_b   1.000
_cell.length_c   1.000
_cell.angle_alpha   90.00
_cell.angle_beta   90.00
_cell.angle_gamma   90.00
#
_symmetry.space_group_name_H-M   'P 1'
#
loop_
_entity.id
_entity.type
_entity.pdbx_description
1 polymer ?
#
loop_
_entity_poly.entity_id
_entity_poly.type
_entity_poly.pdbx_seq_one_letter_code
_entity_poly.pdbx_strand_id
1 'polypeptide(L)'
;MNRTRPVPGTPDADRYKWSALFNTTLGVLLVSINESILIIALPDIFRGIKLNPLVPANSFYLLWILLGFMLVTAVLVVTLGRLGDLYGRVRMYNLGFAVFTVFSVLLSVNWMHGTAAGAFIVGMRIGQGIGGSFLFANSSAILTDAFPENQRGMALGINNVAGIAGMFIGLVVGGLLAPIDWRLVFIVSAPFGLLGTVWAYAKLHDSGVRTRARIDWWGNVLFAVGLTLVLVGITYGIQPYGTSAMGWTSPRVLGTLIGGLVLLTVFGVVESKVASPMFRLQLFRIRAFLAGNIASLLAAIGRGGLMFLFVMWLQGIWLPLHGVSFTDTPLWAGIYMLPMTGGFLVAGPISGVLSDRYGARPFATSGMVIASLTFVGFLFLPIDFSYTPFAILMAINGLAMGLFASPNRAAIMNSLPPDQRGAGAGMSGVFQNAAMVLSMGIFFTLMISGIASALPRTLYRGLVTQHVPVAAATAVSHLPPITSLFASLLGYDPMSKLLGPAVLSHLPAHSAHVLTGRQFFPTLLATPFSDGLTIAFTFGAVACALAALASVLRGQKYVHAVAAPSGADARPGTVEADRTTSNEDTRADEPVLAAQGVGAFAGHSSALPPDEPEQLPEASATT
;
A
#
# COMPACT_ATOMS: atom_id res chain seq x y z
N MET A 1 -21.37 -3.07 29.03
CA MET A 1 -22.01 -4.37 28.85
C MET A 1 -20.93 -5.39 28.49
N ASN A 2 -20.57 -6.29 29.42
CA ASN A 2 -19.66 -7.40 29.16
C ASN A 2 -20.41 -8.47 28.36
N ARG A 3 -20.33 -8.43 27.04
CA ARG A 3 -20.79 -9.54 26.21
C ARG A 3 -19.66 -10.57 26.16
N THR A 4 -19.92 -11.78 26.64
CA THR A 4 -18.98 -12.91 26.62
C THR A 4 -18.72 -13.37 25.19
N ARG A 5 -17.51 -13.86 24.94
CA ARG A 5 -17.12 -14.43 23.63
C ARG A 5 -18.06 -15.56 23.24
N PRO A 6 -18.58 -15.60 21.99
CA PRO A 6 -19.32 -16.77 21.53
C PRO A 6 -18.44 -18.02 21.59
N VAL A 7 -18.99 -19.12 22.05
CA VAL A 7 -18.28 -20.39 22.15
C VAL A 7 -17.90 -20.89 20.75
N PRO A 8 -16.65 -21.28 20.49
CA PRO A 8 -16.23 -21.82 19.20
C PRO A 8 -17.13 -22.98 18.76
N GLY A 9 -17.56 -22.96 17.48
CA GLY A 9 -18.44 -23.99 16.93
C GLY A 9 -19.95 -23.70 17.09
N THR A 10 -20.34 -22.56 17.68
CA THR A 10 -21.74 -22.14 17.73
C THR A 10 -22.11 -21.26 16.53
N PRO A 11 -23.39 -21.24 16.09
CA PRO A 11 -23.86 -20.35 15.03
C PRO A 11 -23.54 -18.85 15.30
N ASP A 12 -23.49 -18.46 16.57
CA ASP A 12 -23.16 -17.08 16.96
C ASP A 12 -21.67 -16.78 16.75
N ALA A 13 -20.78 -17.74 16.96
CA ALA A 13 -19.34 -17.59 16.66
C ALA A 13 -19.11 -17.45 15.16
N ASP A 14 -19.85 -18.19 14.35
CA ASP A 14 -19.78 -18.07 12.89
C ASP A 14 -20.30 -16.73 12.39
N ARG A 15 -21.40 -16.23 12.92
CA ARG A 15 -21.89 -14.88 12.59
C ARG A 15 -20.93 -13.79 13.03
N TYR A 16 -20.30 -13.95 14.20
CA TYR A 16 -19.34 -12.98 14.70
C TYR A 16 -18.10 -12.85 13.81
N LYS A 17 -17.49 -13.97 13.37
CA LYS A 17 -16.28 -13.93 12.53
C LYS A 17 -16.54 -13.20 11.20
N TRP A 18 -17.69 -13.42 10.56
CA TRP A 18 -18.05 -12.72 9.32
C TRP A 18 -18.36 -11.24 9.56
N SER A 19 -18.98 -10.89 10.68
CA SER A 19 -19.20 -9.50 11.08
C SER A 19 -17.88 -8.78 11.34
N ALA A 20 -16.93 -9.45 12.00
CA ALA A 20 -15.57 -8.92 12.21
C ALA A 20 -14.84 -8.73 10.89
N LEU A 21 -14.91 -9.72 9.97
CA LEU A 21 -14.30 -9.61 8.65
C LEU A 21 -14.87 -8.43 7.85
N PHE A 22 -16.19 -8.32 7.78
CA PHE A 22 -16.83 -7.23 7.03
C PHE A 22 -16.42 -5.86 7.57
N ASN A 23 -16.47 -5.67 8.90
CA ASN A 23 -16.16 -4.40 9.51
C ASN A 23 -14.68 -4.04 9.37
N THR A 24 -13.76 -4.99 9.61
CA THR A 24 -12.32 -4.74 9.46
C THR A 24 -11.92 -4.50 8.00
N THR A 25 -12.56 -5.19 7.08
CA THR A 25 -12.40 -4.98 5.63
C THR A 25 -12.89 -3.60 5.21
N LEU A 26 -14.04 -3.14 5.75
CA LEU A 26 -14.55 -1.79 5.53
C LEU A 26 -13.57 -0.73 6.05
N GLY A 27 -12.98 -0.93 7.22
CA GLY A 27 -11.98 0.00 7.79
C GLY A 27 -10.72 0.11 6.93
N VAL A 28 -10.16 -1.02 6.49
CA VAL A 28 -8.98 -1.03 5.62
C VAL A 28 -9.29 -0.43 4.24
N LEU A 29 -10.43 -0.78 3.67
CA LEU A 29 -10.92 -0.20 2.41
C LEU A 29 -11.02 1.33 2.51
N LEU A 30 -11.66 1.83 3.57
CA LEU A 30 -11.86 3.26 3.83
C LEU A 30 -10.53 4.02 3.89
N VAL A 31 -9.56 3.49 4.64
CA VAL A 31 -8.23 4.11 4.77
C VAL A 31 -7.51 4.11 3.42
N SER A 32 -7.56 2.99 2.69
CA SER A 32 -6.89 2.87 1.39
C SER A 32 -7.53 3.74 0.30
N ILE A 33 -8.86 3.88 0.28
CA ILE A 33 -9.55 4.86 -0.58
C ILE A 33 -9.04 6.26 -0.27
N ASN A 34 -8.96 6.62 1.01
CA ASN A 34 -8.55 7.95 1.42
C ASN A 34 -7.09 8.28 1.11
N GLU A 35 -6.20 7.29 1.08
CA GLU A 35 -4.82 7.47 0.63
C GLU A 35 -4.72 7.81 -0.86
N SER A 36 -5.46 7.10 -1.69
CA SER A 36 -5.36 7.21 -3.15
C SER A 36 -6.22 8.32 -3.75
N ILE A 37 -7.39 8.60 -3.15
CA ILE A 37 -8.32 9.63 -3.64
C ILE A 37 -7.65 11.00 -3.75
N LEU A 38 -6.74 11.32 -2.83
CA LEU A 38 -6.00 12.58 -2.83
C LEU A 38 -4.97 12.70 -3.93
N ILE A 39 -4.36 11.59 -4.33
CA ILE A 39 -3.35 11.61 -5.40
C ILE A 39 -3.97 12.16 -6.68
N ILE A 40 -5.19 11.73 -6.98
CA ILE A 40 -5.91 12.13 -8.20
C ILE A 40 -6.59 13.50 -8.04
N ALA A 41 -7.11 13.81 -6.84
CA ALA A 41 -7.88 15.01 -6.56
C ALA A 41 -7.03 16.25 -6.25
N LEU A 42 -5.71 16.09 -6.16
CA LEU A 42 -4.79 17.15 -5.76
C LEU A 42 -4.93 18.45 -6.60
N PRO A 43 -5.09 18.38 -7.94
CA PRO A 43 -5.33 19.57 -8.75
C PRO A 43 -6.57 20.38 -8.33
N ASP A 44 -7.68 19.68 -8.07
CA ASP A 44 -8.94 20.32 -7.69
C ASP A 44 -8.88 20.92 -6.30
N ILE A 45 -8.21 20.25 -5.36
CA ILE A 45 -7.97 20.76 -4.01
C ILE A 45 -7.18 22.07 -4.09
N PHE A 46 -6.07 22.11 -4.85
CA PHE A 46 -5.24 23.32 -4.98
C PHE A 46 -5.98 24.48 -5.66
N ARG A 47 -6.78 24.19 -6.68
CA ARG A 47 -7.66 25.18 -7.31
C ARG A 47 -8.71 25.70 -6.32
N GLY A 48 -9.33 24.79 -5.57
CA GLY A 48 -10.37 25.11 -4.59
C GLY A 48 -9.89 25.97 -3.45
N ILE A 49 -8.70 25.72 -2.90
CA ILE A 49 -8.10 26.56 -1.85
C ILE A 49 -7.35 27.78 -2.40
N LYS A 50 -7.33 27.97 -3.72
CA LYS A 50 -6.65 29.09 -4.41
C LYS A 50 -5.16 29.20 -4.06
N LEU A 51 -4.46 28.06 -3.90
CA LEU A 51 -3.04 28.02 -3.60
C LEU A 51 -2.24 28.00 -4.91
N ASN A 52 -1.37 29.01 -5.09
CA ASN A 52 -0.57 29.12 -6.32
C ASN A 52 0.60 28.13 -6.32
N PRO A 53 0.62 27.14 -7.22
CA PRO A 53 1.70 26.15 -7.31
C PRO A 53 3.03 26.72 -7.83
N LEU A 54 3.00 27.88 -8.50
CA LEU A 54 4.20 28.53 -9.04
C LEU A 54 5.07 29.17 -7.96
N VAL A 55 4.57 29.33 -6.75
CA VAL A 55 5.36 29.78 -5.60
C VAL A 55 6.09 28.55 -5.02
N PRO A 56 7.43 28.50 -5.05
CA PRO A 56 8.19 27.33 -4.61
C PRO A 56 7.88 26.87 -3.19
N ALA A 57 7.60 27.81 -2.27
CA ALA A 57 7.22 27.52 -0.90
C ALA A 57 5.90 26.71 -0.79
N ASN A 58 5.01 26.82 -1.76
CA ASN A 58 3.73 26.12 -1.77
C ASN A 58 3.87 24.62 -2.12
N SER A 59 4.98 24.22 -2.73
CA SER A 59 5.31 22.79 -2.95
C SER A 59 5.37 22.00 -1.63
N PHE A 60 5.67 22.67 -0.52
CA PHE A 60 5.60 22.10 0.81
C PHE A 60 4.20 21.54 1.11
N TYR A 61 3.16 22.33 0.94
CA TYR A 61 1.78 21.90 1.22
C TYR A 61 1.36 20.73 0.34
N LEU A 62 1.80 20.72 -0.91
CA LEU A 62 1.50 19.67 -1.87
C LEU A 62 2.04 18.32 -1.41
N LEU A 63 3.31 18.29 -1.03
CA LEU A 63 3.95 17.09 -0.51
C LEU A 63 3.33 16.65 0.83
N TRP A 64 3.10 17.58 1.76
CA TRP A 64 2.61 17.23 3.09
C TRP A 64 1.12 16.85 3.14
N ILE A 65 0.29 17.33 2.23
CA ILE A 65 -1.09 16.85 2.08
C ILE A 65 -1.11 15.35 1.76
N LEU A 66 -0.17 14.88 0.93
CA LEU A 66 -0.03 13.46 0.59
C LEU A 66 0.72 12.70 1.69
N LEU A 67 1.94 13.14 2.01
CA LEU A 67 2.86 12.40 2.85
C LEU A 67 2.51 12.48 4.34
N GLY A 68 1.85 13.54 4.80
CA GLY A 68 1.54 13.73 6.22
C GLY A 68 0.72 12.60 6.82
N PHE A 69 -0.31 12.15 6.12
CA PHE A 69 -1.11 11.00 6.50
C PHE A 69 -0.29 9.69 6.51
N MET A 70 0.45 9.43 5.41
CA MET A 70 1.24 8.20 5.27
C MET A 70 2.36 8.12 6.30
N LEU A 71 3.02 9.25 6.59
CA LEU A 71 4.07 9.35 7.59
C LEU A 71 3.54 9.01 8.99
N VAL A 72 2.43 9.63 9.39
CA VAL A 72 1.81 9.37 10.70
C VAL A 72 1.38 7.91 10.81
N THR A 73 0.79 7.37 9.74
CA THR A 73 0.39 5.97 9.71
C THR A 73 1.60 5.04 9.83
N ALA A 74 2.70 5.31 9.12
CA ALA A 74 3.92 4.51 9.19
C ALA A 74 4.54 4.51 10.59
N VAL A 75 4.55 5.68 11.25
CA VAL A 75 5.17 5.87 12.57
C VAL A 75 4.32 5.25 13.69
N LEU A 76 2.99 5.47 13.67
CA LEU A 76 2.13 5.16 14.81
C LEU A 76 1.50 3.77 14.77
N VAL A 77 1.49 3.08 13.63
CA VAL A 77 0.78 1.80 13.48
C VAL A 77 1.19 0.75 14.53
N VAL A 78 2.47 0.69 14.91
CA VAL A 78 2.97 -0.27 15.91
C VAL A 78 2.58 0.15 17.32
N THR A 79 2.81 1.42 17.64
CA THR A 79 2.45 1.98 18.95
C THR A 79 0.96 1.81 19.23
N LEU A 80 0.12 2.14 18.24
CA LEU A 80 -1.34 2.05 18.38
C LEU A 80 -1.86 0.61 18.34
N GLY A 81 -1.13 -0.31 17.70
CA GLY A 81 -1.37 -1.75 17.81
C GLY A 81 -1.12 -2.26 19.24
N ARG A 82 -0.03 -1.84 19.87
CA ARG A 82 0.27 -2.18 21.28
C ARG A 82 -0.75 -1.58 22.24
N LEU A 83 -1.23 -0.35 21.98
CA LEU A 83 -2.34 0.20 22.76
C LEU A 83 -3.60 -0.69 22.63
N GLY A 84 -3.87 -1.24 21.45
CA GLY A 84 -4.94 -2.22 21.24
C GLY A 84 -4.81 -3.46 22.11
N ASP A 85 -3.59 -4.01 22.24
CA ASP A 85 -3.33 -5.17 23.09
C ASP A 85 -3.55 -4.90 24.59
N LEU A 86 -3.34 -3.64 25.04
CA LEU A 86 -3.50 -3.23 26.45
C LEU A 86 -4.93 -2.82 26.79
N TYR A 87 -5.52 -1.96 25.98
CA TYR A 87 -6.80 -1.33 26.27
C TYR A 87 -8.01 -2.02 25.62
N GLY A 88 -7.73 -2.98 24.72
CA GLY A 88 -8.72 -3.72 23.94
C GLY A 88 -8.69 -3.34 22.47
N ARG A 89 -8.50 -4.34 21.61
CA ARG A 89 -8.32 -4.18 20.16
C ARG A 89 -9.54 -3.55 19.52
N VAL A 90 -10.74 -4.02 19.86
CA VAL A 90 -12.00 -3.51 19.33
C VAL A 90 -12.25 -2.07 19.80
N ARG A 91 -11.92 -1.78 21.07
CA ARG A 91 -12.09 -0.43 21.61
C ARG A 91 -11.19 0.59 20.90
N MET A 92 -9.90 0.23 20.67
CA MET A 92 -8.95 1.10 19.96
C MET A 92 -9.30 1.21 18.47
N TYR A 93 -9.80 0.13 17.87
CA TYR A 93 -10.29 0.13 16.50
C TYR A 93 -11.50 1.07 16.31
N ASN A 94 -12.46 1.05 17.22
CA ASN A 94 -13.61 1.96 17.22
C ASN A 94 -13.19 3.43 17.40
N LEU A 95 -12.22 3.69 18.28
CA LEU A 95 -11.64 5.03 18.42
C LEU A 95 -11.00 5.47 17.08
N GLY A 96 -10.34 4.54 16.37
CA GLY A 96 -9.80 4.80 15.04
C GLY A 96 -10.85 5.27 14.04
N PHE A 97 -11.99 4.59 13.95
CA PHE A 97 -13.10 5.03 13.10
C PHE A 97 -13.61 6.41 13.49
N ALA A 98 -13.84 6.64 14.79
CA ALA A 98 -14.34 7.93 15.28
C ALA A 98 -13.38 9.07 14.94
N VAL A 99 -12.09 8.92 15.25
CA VAL A 99 -11.05 9.92 14.95
C VAL A 99 -10.96 10.14 13.43
N PHE A 100 -10.88 9.08 12.64
CA PHE A 100 -10.81 9.19 11.19
C PHE A 100 -12.01 9.94 10.60
N THR A 101 -13.22 9.63 11.06
CA THR A 101 -14.46 10.26 10.60
C THR A 101 -14.51 11.73 10.98
N VAL A 102 -14.17 12.09 12.22
CA VAL A 102 -14.15 13.48 12.69
C VAL A 102 -13.20 14.32 11.83
N PHE A 103 -11.97 13.85 11.60
CA PHE A 103 -11.02 14.59 10.76
C PHE A 103 -11.43 14.62 9.29
N SER A 104 -12.12 13.59 8.76
CA SER A 104 -12.70 13.63 7.42
C SER A 104 -13.78 14.71 7.27
N VAL A 105 -14.65 14.84 8.27
CA VAL A 105 -15.66 15.91 8.29
C VAL A 105 -15.00 17.29 8.43
N LEU A 106 -14.02 17.44 9.32
CA LEU A 106 -13.29 18.72 9.47
C LEU A 106 -12.59 19.14 8.18
N LEU A 107 -12.01 18.21 7.43
CA LEU A 107 -11.41 18.47 6.11
C LEU A 107 -12.45 18.98 5.10
N SER A 108 -13.66 18.45 5.13
CA SER A 108 -14.73 18.82 4.19
C SER A 108 -15.36 20.20 4.48
N VAL A 109 -15.29 20.68 5.71
CA VAL A 109 -15.85 21.99 6.09
C VAL A 109 -14.83 23.12 6.02
N ASN A 110 -13.68 22.92 5.37
CA ASN A 110 -12.65 23.93 5.22
C ASN A 110 -13.16 25.12 4.36
N TRP A 111 -13.22 26.30 4.96
CA TRP A 111 -13.61 27.57 4.31
C TRP A 111 -12.40 28.48 4.02
N MET A 112 -11.20 28.10 4.44
CA MET A 112 -9.99 28.90 4.31
C MET A 112 -9.45 28.85 2.87
N HIS A 113 -8.59 29.81 2.54
CA HIS A 113 -7.90 29.90 1.24
C HIS A 113 -6.40 30.12 1.43
N GLY A 114 -5.62 29.87 0.37
CA GLY A 114 -4.18 30.09 0.36
C GLY A 114 -3.43 29.18 1.33
N THR A 115 -2.34 29.71 1.89
CA THR A 115 -1.44 28.96 2.77
C THR A 115 -2.10 28.51 4.07
N ALA A 116 -3.06 29.30 4.60
CA ALA A 116 -3.84 28.93 5.80
C ALA A 116 -4.66 27.67 5.54
N ALA A 117 -5.32 27.56 4.38
CA ALA A 117 -6.05 26.36 3.99
C ALA A 117 -5.12 25.16 3.83
N GLY A 118 -3.95 25.37 3.18
CA GLY A 118 -2.93 24.32 3.03
C GLY A 118 -2.46 23.79 4.39
N ALA A 119 -2.13 24.68 5.32
CA ALA A 119 -1.71 24.32 6.68
C ALA A 119 -2.82 23.58 7.44
N PHE A 120 -4.06 24.04 7.33
CA PHE A 120 -5.22 23.38 7.94
C PHE A 120 -5.39 21.96 7.40
N ILE A 121 -5.37 21.77 6.06
CA ILE A 121 -5.49 20.45 5.45
C ILE A 121 -4.37 19.53 5.93
N VAL A 122 -3.11 19.99 5.96
CA VAL A 122 -1.97 19.20 6.46
C VAL A 122 -2.20 18.78 7.92
N GLY A 123 -2.61 19.69 8.79
CA GLY A 123 -2.89 19.41 10.20
C GLY A 123 -4.02 18.38 10.37
N MET A 124 -5.12 18.52 9.62
CA MET A 124 -6.24 17.59 9.68
C MET A 124 -5.86 16.21 9.08
N ARG A 125 -5.00 16.17 8.06
CA ARG A 125 -4.46 14.92 7.49
C ARG A 125 -3.60 14.15 8.49
N ILE A 126 -2.80 14.85 9.30
CA ILE A 126 -2.06 14.25 10.41
C ILE A 126 -3.02 13.60 11.41
N GLY A 127 -4.06 14.32 11.81
CA GLY A 127 -5.11 13.80 12.70
C GLY A 127 -5.86 12.60 12.11
N GLN A 128 -6.20 12.66 10.83
CA GLN A 128 -6.82 11.54 10.10
C GLN A 128 -5.90 10.32 10.04
N GLY A 129 -4.57 10.53 9.88
CA GLY A 129 -3.55 9.49 9.91
C GLY A 129 -3.46 8.75 11.25
N ILE A 130 -3.70 9.44 12.38
CA ILE A 130 -3.82 8.80 13.69
C ILE A 130 -4.99 7.81 13.69
N GLY A 131 -6.17 8.22 13.19
CA GLY A 131 -7.33 7.34 13.04
C GLY A 131 -7.05 6.14 12.14
N GLY A 132 -6.41 6.37 10.98
CA GLY A 132 -5.99 5.33 10.04
C GLY A 132 -5.02 4.32 10.67
N SER A 133 -4.08 4.80 11.48
CA SER A 133 -3.13 3.94 12.21
C SER A 133 -3.83 2.98 13.17
N PHE A 134 -4.84 3.44 13.92
CA PHE A 134 -5.66 2.58 14.78
C PHE A 134 -6.40 1.51 13.98
N LEU A 135 -6.96 1.89 12.82
CA LEU A 135 -7.69 0.97 11.94
C LEU A 135 -6.76 -0.10 11.37
N PHE A 136 -5.63 0.27 10.79
CA PHE A 136 -4.67 -0.69 10.23
C PHE A 136 -4.07 -1.62 11.28
N ALA A 137 -3.62 -1.06 12.40
CA ALA A 137 -2.96 -1.82 13.46
C ALA A 137 -3.85 -2.90 14.05
N ASN A 138 -5.11 -2.57 14.32
CA ASN A 138 -6.02 -3.46 15.03
C ASN A 138 -6.84 -4.37 14.11
N SER A 139 -6.99 -4.03 12.81
CA SER A 139 -7.77 -4.83 11.85
C SER A 139 -7.30 -6.28 11.77
N SER A 140 -6.01 -6.50 11.51
CA SER A 140 -5.44 -7.84 11.41
C SER A 140 -5.48 -8.61 12.73
N ALA A 141 -5.34 -7.92 13.85
CA ALA A 141 -5.39 -8.51 15.18
C ALA A 141 -6.83 -8.98 15.52
N ILE A 142 -7.84 -8.17 15.22
CA ILE A 142 -9.26 -8.54 15.40
C ILE A 142 -9.60 -9.77 14.55
N LEU A 143 -9.14 -9.84 13.31
CA LEU A 143 -9.36 -11.00 12.44
C LEU A 143 -8.68 -12.25 12.98
N THR A 144 -7.46 -12.13 13.49
CA THR A 144 -6.74 -13.25 14.09
C THR A 144 -7.45 -13.80 15.33
N ASP A 145 -8.10 -12.92 16.10
CA ASP A 145 -8.88 -13.31 17.28
C ASP A 145 -10.24 -13.94 16.91
N ALA A 146 -10.87 -13.45 15.82
CA ALA A 146 -12.21 -13.89 15.43
C ALA A 146 -12.23 -15.22 14.66
N PHE A 147 -11.16 -15.51 13.89
CA PHE A 147 -11.10 -16.67 13.01
C PHE A 147 -10.28 -17.82 13.61
N PRO A 148 -10.74 -19.09 13.42
CA PRO A 148 -9.94 -20.27 13.76
C PRO A 148 -8.67 -20.33 12.89
N GLU A 149 -7.64 -21.05 13.37
CA GLU A 149 -6.32 -21.05 12.75
C GLU A 149 -6.30 -21.42 11.26
N ASN A 150 -7.12 -22.38 10.87
CA ASN A 150 -7.26 -22.85 9.49
C ASN A 150 -7.95 -21.86 8.54
N GLN A 151 -8.61 -20.80 9.05
CA GLN A 151 -9.33 -19.79 8.25
C GLN A 151 -8.69 -18.38 8.34
N ARG A 152 -7.72 -18.18 9.24
CA ARG A 152 -7.05 -16.85 9.42
C ARG A 152 -6.40 -16.36 8.15
N GLY A 153 -5.74 -17.24 7.39
CA GLY A 153 -5.09 -16.90 6.13
C GLY A 153 -6.08 -16.34 5.11
N MET A 154 -7.25 -16.96 4.97
CA MET A 154 -8.33 -16.48 4.10
C MET A 154 -8.83 -15.10 4.54
N ALA A 155 -9.12 -14.91 5.83
CA ALA A 155 -9.64 -13.65 6.35
C ALA A 155 -8.65 -12.48 6.16
N LEU A 156 -7.36 -12.69 6.48
CA LEU A 156 -6.31 -11.72 6.27
C LEU A 156 -6.06 -11.46 4.77
N GLY A 157 -6.22 -12.48 3.92
CA GLY A 157 -6.15 -12.36 2.48
C GLY A 157 -7.24 -11.45 1.92
N ILE A 158 -8.50 -11.67 2.30
CA ILE A 158 -9.64 -10.83 1.90
C ILE A 158 -9.43 -9.38 2.36
N ASN A 159 -8.99 -9.19 3.60
CA ASN A 159 -8.70 -7.87 4.14
C ASN A 159 -7.60 -7.14 3.36
N ASN A 160 -6.54 -7.83 2.96
CA ASN A 160 -5.46 -7.27 2.15
C ASN A 160 -5.91 -6.93 0.72
N VAL A 161 -6.71 -7.81 0.09
CA VAL A 161 -7.30 -7.56 -1.24
C VAL A 161 -8.19 -6.32 -1.21
N ALA A 162 -9.00 -6.16 -0.15
CA ALA A 162 -9.85 -4.98 0.02
C ALA A 162 -9.02 -3.69 0.15
N GLY A 163 -7.89 -3.72 0.87
CA GLY A 163 -6.98 -2.57 0.94
C GLY A 163 -6.48 -2.14 -0.44
N ILE A 164 -6.08 -3.11 -1.26
CA ILE A 164 -5.60 -2.82 -2.61
C ILE A 164 -6.75 -2.36 -3.52
N ALA A 165 -7.91 -3.03 -3.48
CA ALA A 165 -9.10 -2.58 -4.20
C ALA A 165 -9.47 -1.14 -3.80
N GLY A 166 -9.36 -0.80 -2.50
CA GLY A 166 -9.60 0.54 -2.00
C GLY A 166 -8.71 1.60 -2.64
N MET A 167 -7.43 1.31 -2.84
CA MET A 167 -6.52 2.25 -3.52
C MET A 167 -7.02 2.62 -4.92
N PHE A 168 -7.55 1.67 -5.67
CA PHE A 168 -8.03 1.92 -7.02
C PHE A 168 -9.43 2.53 -7.06
N ILE A 169 -10.32 2.07 -6.17
CA ILE A 169 -11.63 2.70 -5.99
C ILE A 169 -11.44 4.19 -5.66
N GLY A 170 -10.46 4.51 -4.80
CA GLY A 170 -10.14 5.88 -4.44
C GLY A 170 -9.72 6.73 -5.63
N LEU A 171 -8.93 6.21 -6.56
CA LEU A 171 -8.57 6.95 -7.78
C LEU A 171 -9.81 7.29 -8.63
N VAL A 172 -10.68 6.32 -8.86
CA VAL A 172 -11.89 6.54 -9.66
C VAL A 172 -12.86 7.47 -8.96
N VAL A 173 -13.12 7.24 -7.67
CA VAL A 173 -14.01 8.09 -6.87
C VAL A 173 -13.45 9.51 -6.75
N GLY A 174 -12.14 9.66 -6.58
CA GLY A 174 -11.47 10.96 -6.57
C GLY A 174 -11.64 11.71 -7.88
N GLY A 175 -11.42 11.01 -9.00
CA GLY A 175 -11.61 11.58 -10.33
C GLY A 175 -13.05 12.01 -10.64
N LEU A 176 -14.03 11.31 -10.07
CA LEU A 176 -15.45 11.66 -10.22
C LEU A 176 -15.88 12.82 -9.33
N LEU A 177 -15.44 12.85 -8.08
CA LEU A 177 -15.93 13.79 -7.08
C LEU A 177 -15.16 15.11 -7.05
N ALA A 178 -13.84 15.07 -7.28
CA ALA A 178 -12.99 16.25 -7.16
C ALA A 178 -13.36 17.39 -8.12
N PRO A 179 -13.73 17.15 -9.39
CA PRO A 179 -14.16 18.19 -10.31
C PRO A 179 -15.50 18.85 -9.94
N ILE A 180 -16.37 18.12 -9.20
CA ILE A 180 -17.67 18.66 -8.74
C ILE A 180 -17.44 19.61 -7.57
N ASP A 181 -16.84 19.13 -6.51
CA ASP A 181 -16.34 19.89 -5.36
C ASP A 181 -15.22 19.08 -4.69
N TRP A 182 -14.03 19.66 -4.58
CA TRP A 182 -12.89 19.02 -3.94
C TRP A 182 -13.16 18.57 -2.49
N ARG A 183 -14.13 19.19 -1.81
CA ARG A 183 -14.52 18.81 -0.43
C ARG A 183 -15.18 17.44 -0.38
N LEU A 184 -15.81 17.02 -1.47
CA LEU A 184 -16.48 15.72 -1.57
C LEU A 184 -15.52 14.55 -1.41
N VAL A 185 -14.23 14.72 -1.80
CA VAL A 185 -13.22 13.67 -1.64
C VAL A 185 -12.94 13.33 -0.16
N PHE A 186 -13.20 14.26 0.73
CA PHE A 186 -13.06 14.05 2.17
C PHE A 186 -14.37 13.55 2.80
N ILE A 187 -15.51 14.19 2.46
CA ILE A 187 -16.79 13.86 3.08
C ILE A 187 -17.30 12.49 2.66
N VAL A 188 -16.90 11.96 1.48
CA VAL A 188 -17.29 10.62 1.02
C VAL A 188 -16.87 9.54 2.02
N SER A 189 -15.79 9.76 2.75
CA SER A 189 -15.32 8.84 3.80
C SER A 189 -16.18 8.86 5.06
N ALA A 190 -16.90 9.95 5.34
CA ALA A 190 -17.64 10.14 6.60
C ALA A 190 -18.82 9.17 6.77
N PRO A 191 -19.71 8.92 5.78
CA PRO A 191 -20.78 7.94 5.90
C PRO A 191 -20.27 6.53 6.19
N PHE A 192 -19.20 6.11 5.50
CA PHE A 192 -18.58 4.80 5.71
C PHE A 192 -17.90 4.71 7.08
N GLY A 193 -17.24 5.77 7.51
CA GLY A 193 -16.62 5.85 8.82
C GLY A 193 -17.67 5.84 9.95
N LEU A 194 -18.79 6.54 9.78
CA LEU A 194 -19.90 6.51 10.73
C LEU A 194 -20.55 5.12 10.77
N LEU A 195 -20.84 4.53 9.60
CA LEU A 195 -21.36 3.17 9.50
C LEU A 195 -20.44 2.17 10.19
N GLY A 196 -19.13 2.24 9.89
CA GLY A 196 -18.11 1.40 10.51
C GLY A 196 -18.08 1.57 12.03
N THR A 197 -18.13 2.80 12.53
CA THR A 197 -18.19 3.12 13.96
C THR A 197 -19.41 2.48 14.63
N VAL A 198 -20.62 2.78 14.13
CA VAL A 198 -21.88 2.26 14.70
C VAL A 198 -21.90 0.74 14.66
N TRP A 199 -21.50 0.14 13.53
CA TRP A 199 -21.46 -1.31 13.39
C TRP A 199 -20.47 -1.95 14.35
N ALA A 200 -19.26 -1.39 14.46
CA ALA A 200 -18.23 -1.91 15.35
C ALA A 200 -18.67 -1.83 16.81
N TYR A 201 -19.27 -0.72 17.25
CA TYR A 201 -19.85 -0.62 18.61
C TYR A 201 -20.99 -1.60 18.84
N ALA A 202 -21.82 -1.88 17.84
CA ALA A 202 -22.98 -2.76 17.96
C ALA A 202 -22.63 -4.25 17.94
N LYS A 203 -21.64 -4.65 17.11
CA LYS A 203 -21.39 -6.06 16.77
C LYS A 203 -20.01 -6.59 17.18
N LEU A 204 -19.00 -5.73 17.30
CA LEU A 204 -17.67 -6.20 17.70
C LEU A 204 -17.54 -6.22 19.23
N HIS A 205 -16.82 -7.23 19.73
CA HIS A 205 -16.59 -7.46 21.15
C HIS A 205 -15.10 -7.67 21.39
N ASP A 206 -14.56 -7.07 22.45
CA ASP A 206 -13.21 -7.36 22.92
C ASP A 206 -13.18 -8.79 23.48
N SER A 207 -12.70 -9.72 22.66
CA SER A 207 -12.57 -11.13 23.01
C SER A 207 -11.13 -11.54 23.34
N GLY A 208 -10.20 -10.61 23.21
CA GLY A 208 -8.77 -10.86 23.39
C GLY A 208 -8.37 -10.99 24.85
N VAL A 209 -7.49 -11.92 25.12
CA VAL A 209 -6.75 -11.97 26.38
C VAL A 209 -5.89 -10.71 26.43
N ARG A 210 -6.19 -9.80 27.37
CA ARG A 210 -5.36 -8.61 27.59
C ARG A 210 -4.00 -9.06 28.09
N THR A 211 -2.99 -8.90 27.28
CA THR A 211 -1.63 -9.16 27.72
C THR A 211 -1.18 -8.00 28.62
N ARG A 212 -0.82 -8.31 29.86
CA ARG A 212 -0.19 -7.35 30.79
C ARG A 212 1.26 -7.03 30.36
N ALA A 213 1.51 -6.85 29.07
CA ALA A 213 2.81 -6.46 28.57
C ALA A 213 3.06 -4.98 28.91
N ARG A 214 4.23 -4.68 29.47
CA ARG A 214 4.65 -3.29 29.68
C ARG A 214 4.90 -2.64 28.33
N ILE A 215 4.44 -1.39 28.17
CA ILE A 215 4.78 -0.60 26.97
C ILE A 215 6.24 -0.18 27.11
N ASP A 216 7.03 -0.46 26.07
CA ASP A 216 8.34 0.14 25.91
C ASP A 216 8.18 1.59 25.40
N TRP A 217 8.01 2.52 26.34
CA TRP A 217 7.87 3.94 26.00
C TRP A 217 9.11 4.51 25.33
N TRP A 218 10.30 4.09 25.77
CA TRP A 218 11.56 4.59 25.19
C TRP A 218 11.77 4.06 23.79
N GLY A 219 11.53 2.77 23.54
CA GLY A 219 11.58 2.20 22.20
C GLY A 219 10.57 2.88 21.27
N ASN A 220 9.31 3.07 21.71
CA ASN A 220 8.30 3.77 20.91
C ASN A 220 8.69 5.20 20.55
N VAL A 221 9.20 5.99 21.50
CA VAL A 221 9.61 7.39 21.27
C VAL A 221 10.82 7.44 20.33
N LEU A 222 11.85 6.63 20.59
CA LEU A 222 13.04 6.58 19.75
C LEU A 222 12.71 6.17 18.32
N PHE A 223 11.86 5.16 18.14
CA PHE A 223 11.40 4.73 16.83
C PHE A 223 10.57 5.81 16.13
N ALA A 224 9.57 6.36 16.82
CA ALA A 224 8.67 7.36 16.25
C ALA A 224 9.43 8.62 15.84
N VAL A 225 10.28 9.17 16.72
CA VAL A 225 11.06 10.37 16.43
C VAL A 225 12.12 10.07 15.36
N GLY A 226 12.85 8.95 15.49
CA GLY A 226 13.87 8.56 14.53
C GLY A 226 13.32 8.37 13.11
N LEU A 227 12.23 7.62 12.96
CA LEU A 227 11.59 7.42 11.68
C LEU A 227 11.00 8.73 11.12
N THR A 228 10.37 9.54 11.97
CA THR A 228 9.85 10.85 11.57
C THR A 228 10.96 11.75 11.03
N LEU A 229 12.09 11.84 11.71
CA LEU A 229 13.22 12.65 11.26
C LEU A 229 13.78 12.18 9.92
N VAL A 230 13.91 10.87 9.70
CA VAL A 230 14.34 10.33 8.40
C VAL A 230 13.34 10.69 7.30
N LEU A 231 12.05 10.46 7.51
CA LEU A 231 11.03 10.73 6.50
C LEU A 231 10.85 12.23 6.23
N VAL A 232 10.94 13.06 7.26
CA VAL A 232 10.97 14.53 7.15
C VAL A 232 12.21 14.99 6.38
N GLY A 233 13.39 14.44 6.70
CA GLY A 233 14.62 14.72 5.98
C GLY A 233 14.51 14.41 4.48
N ILE A 234 13.93 13.27 4.12
CA ILE A 234 13.68 12.90 2.72
C ILE A 234 12.73 13.89 2.05
N THR A 235 11.63 14.27 2.74
CA THR A 235 10.64 15.22 2.19
C THR A 235 11.24 16.59 1.93
N TYR A 236 12.07 17.09 2.84
CA TYR A 236 12.79 18.37 2.65
C TYR A 236 13.93 18.26 1.65
N GLY A 237 14.55 17.07 1.51
CA GLY A 237 15.59 16.81 0.51
C GLY A 237 15.11 17.00 -0.93
N ILE A 238 13.83 16.78 -1.19
CA ILE A 238 13.20 16.95 -2.51
C ILE A 238 13.00 18.45 -2.85
N GLN A 239 12.90 19.33 -1.86
CA GLN A 239 12.63 20.76 -2.07
C GLN A 239 13.89 21.52 -2.48
N PRO A 240 13.76 22.62 -3.26
CA PRO A 240 14.91 23.44 -3.64
C PRO A 240 15.60 24.05 -2.39
N TYR A 241 16.92 24.15 -2.45
CA TYR A 241 17.72 24.81 -1.41
C TYR A 241 18.82 25.67 -2.03
N GLY A 242 18.81 26.96 -1.74
CA GLY A 242 19.74 27.91 -2.34
C GLY A 242 19.61 27.93 -3.86
N THR A 243 20.69 27.69 -4.57
CA THR A 243 20.74 27.59 -6.04
C THR A 243 20.53 26.16 -6.56
N SER A 244 20.48 25.17 -5.65
CA SER A 244 20.32 23.77 -6.03
C SER A 244 18.87 23.41 -6.25
N ALA A 245 18.59 22.58 -7.26
CA ALA A 245 17.26 22.07 -7.56
C ALA A 245 16.66 21.22 -6.43
N MET A 246 17.50 20.68 -5.56
CA MET A 246 17.14 19.83 -4.43
C MET A 246 17.94 20.18 -3.18
N GLY A 247 17.39 19.90 -2.00
CA GLY A 247 17.94 20.27 -0.71
C GLY A 247 18.80 19.22 0.00
N TRP A 248 19.26 18.17 -0.69
CA TRP A 248 20.01 17.08 -0.07
C TRP A 248 21.29 17.51 0.66
N THR A 249 21.91 18.62 0.23
CA THR A 249 23.10 19.21 0.86
C THR A 249 22.78 20.21 1.97
N SER A 250 21.50 20.47 2.22
CA SER A 250 21.05 21.39 3.27
C SER A 250 21.44 20.86 4.66
N PRO A 251 22.02 21.71 5.55
CA PRO A 251 22.34 21.30 6.91
C PRO A 251 21.13 20.77 7.68
N ARG A 252 19.93 21.28 7.40
CA ARG A 252 18.68 20.79 8.02
C ARG A 252 18.37 19.38 7.58
N VAL A 253 18.48 19.07 6.29
CA VAL A 253 18.23 17.73 5.73
C VAL A 253 19.26 16.74 6.27
N LEU A 254 20.54 17.09 6.22
CA LEU A 254 21.59 16.24 6.77
C LEU A 254 21.41 16.01 8.27
N GLY A 255 21.10 17.07 9.03
CA GLY A 255 20.86 16.96 10.48
C GLY A 255 19.65 16.06 10.80
N THR A 256 18.55 16.17 10.06
CA THR A 256 17.38 15.31 10.28
C THR A 256 17.63 13.86 9.86
N LEU A 257 18.32 13.62 8.74
CA LEU A 257 18.67 12.27 8.30
C LEU A 257 19.65 11.58 9.25
N ILE A 258 20.75 12.27 9.59
CA ILE A 258 21.76 11.72 10.51
C ILE A 258 21.17 11.53 11.89
N GLY A 259 20.48 12.54 12.44
CA GLY A 259 19.80 12.45 13.73
C GLY A 259 18.76 11.32 13.77
N GLY A 260 17.98 11.17 12.73
CA GLY A 260 17.00 10.09 12.60
C GLY A 260 17.66 8.71 12.55
N LEU A 261 18.73 8.53 11.77
CA LEU A 261 19.49 7.28 11.69
C LEU A 261 20.16 6.92 13.01
N VAL A 262 20.74 7.92 13.71
CA VAL A 262 21.31 7.74 15.05
C VAL A 262 20.23 7.27 16.02
N LEU A 263 19.05 7.91 16.06
CA LEU A 263 17.96 7.51 16.94
C LEU A 263 17.44 6.10 16.62
N LEU A 264 17.33 5.73 15.34
CA LEU A 264 16.95 4.37 14.94
C LEU A 264 18.02 3.34 15.32
N THR A 265 19.29 3.71 15.29
CA THR A 265 20.38 2.84 15.76
C THR A 265 20.30 2.65 17.28
N VAL A 266 20.11 3.76 18.02
CA VAL A 266 19.90 3.72 19.49
C VAL A 266 18.65 2.90 19.82
N PHE A 267 17.56 3.07 19.08
CA PHE A 267 16.36 2.22 19.19
C PHE A 267 16.73 0.74 19.06
N GLY A 268 17.47 0.34 18.03
CA GLY A 268 17.89 -1.05 17.85
C GLY A 268 18.71 -1.60 19.03
N VAL A 269 19.59 -0.77 19.61
CA VAL A 269 20.37 -1.14 20.81
C VAL A 269 19.48 -1.27 22.04
N VAL A 270 18.57 -0.33 22.27
CA VAL A 270 17.63 -0.38 23.41
C VAL A 270 16.73 -1.61 23.29
N GLU A 271 16.15 -1.84 22.10
CA GLU A 271 15.26 -2.95 21.81
C GLU A 271 15.92 -4.34 22.02
N SER A 272 17.22 -4.42 21.80
CA SER A 272 18.00 -5.63 22.06
C SER A 272 18.19 -5.95 23.54
N LYS A 273 17.97 -4.98 24.44
CA LYS A 273 18.24 -5.08 25.89
C LYS A 273 16.98 -5.09 26.75
N VAL A 274 15.85 -4.64 26.22
CA VAL A 274 14.57 -4.55 26.96
C VAL A 274 13.91 -5.92 27.10
N ALA A 275 13.35 -6.21 28.29
CA ALA A 275 12.72 -7.50 28.59
C ALA A 275 11.42 -7.74 27.78
N SER A 276 10.71 -6.69 27.39
CA SER A 276 9.46 -6.77 26.60
C SER A 276 9.56 -5.90 25.35
N PRO A 277 10.37 -6.30 24.35
CA PRO A 277 10.65 -5.46 23.19
C PRO A 277 9.41 -5.25 22.32
N MET A 278 9.30 -4.06 21.72
CA MET A 278 8.30 -3.73 20.71
C MET A 278 8.58 -4.51 19.43
N PHE A 279 9.84 -4.53 19.02
CA PHE A 279 10.36 -5.30 17.90
C PHE A 279 11.17 -6.48 18.40
N ARG A 280 10.69 -7.69 18.19
CA ARG A 280 11.46 -8.90 18.48
C ARG A 280 12.56 -9.09 17.44
N LEU A 281 13.70 -8.41 17.60
CA LEU A 281 14.83 -8.44 16.65
C LEU A 281 15.33 -9.87 16.38
N GLN A 282 15.10 -10.79 17.32
CA GLN A 282 15.43 -12.21 17.17
C GLN A 282 14.71 -12.87 15.97
N LEU A 283 13.54 -12.35 15.54
CA LEU A 283 12.81 -12.87 14.39
C LEU A 283 13.60 -12.72 13.09
N PHE A 284 14.47 -11.71 12.99
CA PHE A 284 15.35 -11.52 11.82
C PHE A 284 16.42 -12.61 11.67
N ARG A 285 16.67 -13.43 12.72
CA ARG A 285 17.52 -14.61 12.61
C ARG A 285 16.85 -15.73 11.79
N ILE A 286 15.53 -15.70 11.66
CA ILE A 286 14.78 -16.63 10.81
C ILE A 286 14.95 -16.20 9.36
N ARG A 287 15.73 -16.96 8.59
CA ARG A 287 16.09 -16.64 7.19
C ARG A 287 14.86 -16.33 6.31
N ALA A 288 13.78 -17.12 6.47
CA ALA A 288 12.57 -16.93 5.68
C ALA A 288 11.84 -15.61 6.05
N PHE A 289 11.84 -15.23 7.34
CA PHE A 289 11.29 -13.97 7.82
C PHE A 289 12.09 -12.78 7.31
N LEU A 290 13.42 -12.81 7.46
CA LEU A 290 14.32 -11.74 7.00
C LEU A 290 14.21 -11.53 5.49
N ALA A 291 14.40 -12.59 4.70
CA ALA A 291 14.38 -12.52 3.24
C ALA A 291 13.00 -12.08 2.71
N GLY A 292 11.91 -12.57 3.32
CA GLY A 292 10.55 -12.16 2.97
C GLY A 292 10.28 -10.67 3.24
N ASN A 293 10.75 -10.14 4.38
CA ASN A 293 10.60 -8.72 4.70
C ASN A 293 11.50 -7.82 3.84
N ILE A 294 12.73 -8.24 3.53
CA ILE A 294 13.60 -7.51 2.59
C ILE A 294 12.96 -7.49 1.20
N ALA A 295 12.45 -8.62 0.72
CA ALA A 295 11.74 -8.66 -0.56
C ALA A 295 10.51 -7.74 -0.56
N SER A 296 9.73 -7.72 0.54
CA SER A 296 8.59 -6.80 0.70
C SER A 296 9.00 -5.34 0.72
N LEU A 297 10.08 -4.99 1.42
CA LEU A 297 10.63 -3.65 1.48
C LEU A 297 11.03 -3.16 0.09
N LEU A 298 11.83 -3.95 -0.63
CA LEU A 298 12.31 -3.61 -1.97
C LEU A 298 11.17 -3.53 -2.99
N ALA A 299 10.20 -4.45 -2.92
CA ALA A 299 9.00 -4.42 -3.75
C ALA A 299 8.13 -3.18 -3.45
N ALA A 300 7.99 -2.80 -2.19
CA ALA A 300 7.25 -1.60 -1.80
C ALA A 300 7.98 -0.32 -2.24
N ILE A 301 9.31 -0.28 -2.13
CA ILE A 301 10.14 0.81 -2.65
C ILE A 301 9.99 0.91 -4.17
N GLY A 302 10.06 -0.19 -4.91
CA GLY A 302 9.90 -0.19 -6.37
C GLY A 302 8.50 0.23 -6.84
N ARG A 303 7.46 0.05 -6.02
CA ARG A 303 6.06 0.29 -6.41
C ARG A 303 5.47 1.61 -5.91
N GLY A 304 5.82 2.03 -4.69
CA GLY A 304 5.09 3.10 -3.98
C GLY A 304 5.05 4.42 -4.76
N GLY A 305 6.15 4.83 -5.36
CA GLY A 305 6.22 6.04 -6.18
C GLY A 305 5.68 5.88 -7.60
N LEU A 306 5.62 4.64 -8.11
CA LEU A 306 5.19 4.36 -9.49
C LEU A 306 3.75 4.83 -9.75
N MET A 307 2.84 4.57 -8.82
CA MET A 307 1.44 4.97 -8.94
C MET A 307 1.31 6.49 -9.08
N PHE A 308 2.08 7.23 -8.29
CA PHE A 308 2.10 8.68 -8.38
C PHE A 308 2.71 9.17 -9.71
N LEU A 309 3.79 8.54 -10.17
CA LEU A 309 4.39 8.86 -11.47
C LEU A 309 3.42 8.64 -12.63
N PHE A 310 2.66 7.55 -12.63
CA PHE A 310 1.65 7.30 -13.66
C PHE A 310 0.53 8.35 -13.62
N VAL A 311 0.08 8.73 -12.43
CA VAL A 311 -0.89 9.83 -12.30
C VAL A 311 -0.32 11.12 -12.87
N MET A 312 0.92 11.47 -12.55
CA MET A 312 1.59 12.66 -13.09
C MET A 312 1.78 12.60 -14.61
N TRP A 313 2.16 11.46 -15.15
CA TRP A 313 2.32 11.26 -16.57
C TRP A 313 0.99 11.39 -17.31
N LEU A 314 -0.04 10.72 -16.83
CA LEU A 314 -1.38 10.77 -17.44
C LEU A 314 -2.01 12.16 -17.29
N GLN A 315 -2.12 12.70 -16.08
CA GLN A 315 -2.81 13.99 -15.84
C GLN A 315 -2.01 15.19 -16.32
N GLY A 316 -0.69 15.19 -16.11
CA GLY A 316 0.14 16.36 -16.36
C GLY A 316 0.59 16.48 -17.81
N ILE A 317 0.68 15.37 -18.55
CA ILE A 317 1.29 15.37 -19.89
C ILE A 317 0.41 14.67 -20.91
N TRP A 318 0.15 13.38 -20.77
CA TRP A 318 -0.44 12.55 -21.82
C TRP A 318 -1.88 12.95 -22.15
N LEU A 319 -2.76 13.08 -21.17
CA LEU A 319 -4.16 13.46 -21.39
C LEU A 319 -4.31 14.88 -21.96
N PRO A 320 -3.58 15.90 -21.46
CA PRO A 320 -3.59 17.23 -22.06
C PRO A 320 -3.10 17.25 -23.52
N LEU A 321 -2.06 16.47 -23.86
CA LEU A 321 -1.58 16.34 -25.23
C LEU A 321 -2.63 15.73 -26.16
N HIS A 322 -3.49 14.84 -25.64
CA HIS A 322 -4.61 14.25 -26.36
C HIS A 322 -5.91 15.09 -26.33
N GLY A 323 -5.81 16.35 -25.89
CA GLY A 323 -6.93 17.31 -25.92
C GLY A 323 -7.96 17.15 -24.79
N VAL A 324 -7.70 16.29 -23.80
CA VAL A 324 -8.56 16.14 -22.63
C VAL A 324 -8.46 17.40 -21.76
N SER A 325 -9.60 17.89 -21.29
CA SER A 325 -9.62 19.07 -20.42
C SER A 325 -8.97 18.77 -19.07
N PHE A 326 -8.30 19.74 -18.48
CA PHE A 326 -7.67 19.56 -17.16
C PHE A 326 -8.66 19.23 -16.05
N THR A 327 -9.94 19.54 -16.21
CA THR A 327 -11.01 19.16 -15.29
C THR A 327 -11.35 17.67 -15.37
N ASP A 328 -11.17 17.05 -16.54
CA ASP A 328 -11.52 15.66 -16.79
C ASP A 328 -10.32 14.72 -16.64
N THR A 329 -9.07 15.25 -16.65
CA THR A 329 -7.86 14.43 -16.52
C THR A 329 -7.82 13.58 -15.26
N PRO A 330 -8.34 13.97 -14.08
CA PRO A 330 -8.36 13.12 -12.91
C PRO A 330 -9.18 11.84 -13.12
N LEU A 331 -10.38 11.96 -13.69
CA LEU A 331 -11.24 10.81 -13.96
C LEU A 331 -10.60 9.85 -14.97
N TRP A 332 -10.13 10.37 -16.10
CA TRP A 332 -9.54 9.55 -17.14
C TRP A 332 -8.24 8.89 -16.69
N ALA A 333 -7.41 9.57 -15.93
CA ALA A 333 -6.21 8.96 -15.34
C ALA A 333 -6.56 7.79 -14.41
N GLY A 334 -7.58 7.93 -13.57
CA GLY A 334 -8.07 6.85 -12.72
C GLY A 334 -8.56 5.64 -13.54
N ILE A 335 -9.35 5.88 -14.60
CA ILE A 335 -9.86 4.84 -15.50
C ILE A 335 -8.71 4.13 -16.24
N TYR A 336 -7.75 4.88 -16.77
CA TYR A 336 -6.63 4.33 -17.53
C TYR A 336 -5.64 3.52 -16.69
N MET A 337 -5.71 3.64 -15.36
CA MET A 337 -4.94 2.81 -14.43
C MET A 337 -5.66 1.51 -14.02
N LEU A 338 -6.93 1.30 -14.39
CA LEU A 338 -7.69 0.09 -14.05
C LEU A 338 -7.08 -1.23 -14.53
N PRO A 339 -6.38 -1.34 -15.66
CA PRO A 339 -5.73 -2.58 -16.07
C PRO A 339 -4.76 -3.14 -15.03
N MET A 340 -4.02 -2.28 -14.35
CA MET A 340 -3.12 -2.68 -13.25
C MET A 340 -3.90 -3.30 -12.09
N THR A 341 -5.05 -2.72 -11.76
CA THR A 341 -5.95 -3.25 -10.73
C THR A 341 -6.48 -4.62 -11.09
N GLY A 342 -7.00 -4.75 -12.32
CA GLY A 342 -7.53 -6.02 -12.83
C GLY A 342 -6.50 -7.14 -12.74
N GLY A 343 -5.28 -6.86 -13.19
CA GLY A 343 -4.16 -7.80 -13.08
C GLY A 343 -3.89 -8.24 -11.64
N PHE A 344 -3.84 -7.28 -10.71
CA PHE A 344 -3.60 -7.59 -9.29
C PHE A 344 -4.74 -8.40 -8.66
N LEU A 345 -5.99 -8.01 -8.89
CA LEU A 345 -7.17 -8.68 -8.31
C LEU A 345 -7.31 -10.12 -8.80
N VAL A 346 -6.90 -10.41 -10.02
CA VAL A 346 -6.88 -11.77 -10.58
C VAL A 346 -5.72 -12.58 -10.01
N ALA A 347 -4.51 -12.04 -10.04
CA ALA A 347 -3.32 -12.79 -9.68
C ALA A 347 -3.18 -13.02 -8.16
N GLY A 348 -3.65 -12.09 -7.32
CA GLY A 348 -3.51 -12.17 -5.88
C GLY A 348 -4.15 -13.42 -5.26
N PRO A 349 -5.47 -13.65 -5.43
CA PRO A 349 -6.12 -14.85 -4.93
C PRO A 349 -5.60 -16.14 -5.56
N ILE A 350 -5.39 -16.17 -6.87
CA ILE A 350 -4.91 -17.35 -7.60
C ILE A 350 -3.52 -17.76 -7.09
N SER A 351 -2.60 -16.83 -6.98
CA SER A 351 -1.24 -17.09 -6.48
C SER A 351 -1.24 -17.51 -5.02
N GLY A 352 -2.15 -16.96 -4.21
CA GLY A 352 -2.34 -17.37 -2.81
C GLY A 352 -2.66 -18.86 -2.72
N VAL A 353 -3.69 -19.31 -3.42
CA VAL A 353 -4.11 -20.73 -3.43
C VAL A 353 -3.02 -21.64 -4.01
N LEU A 354 -2.41 -21.24 -5.14
CA LEU A 354 -1.34 -22.03 -5.76
C LEU A 354 -0.09 -22.12 -4.88
N SER A 355 0.20 -21.06 -4.12
CA SER A 355 1.36 -21.05 -3.22
C SER A 355 1.22 -22.01 -2.03
N ASP A 356 -0.01 -22.34 -1.61
CA ASP A 356 -0.24 -23.34 -0.58
C ASP A 356 0.17 -24.72 -1.06
N ARG A 357 -0.05 -25.02 -2.35
CA ARG A 357 0.29 -26.32 -2.96
C ARG A 357 1.76 -26.40 -3.39
N TYR A 358 2.24 -25.40 -4.13
CA TYR A 358 3.56 -25.43 -4.78
C TYR A 358 4.64 -24.65 -4.01
N GLY A 359 4.29 -24.01 -2.90
CA GLY A 359 5.17 -23.15 -2.12
C GLY A 359 5.19 -21.70 -2.63
N ALA A 360 5.53 -20.77 -1.76
CA ALA A 360 5.49 -19.33 -2.05
C ALA A 360 6.66 -18.83 -2.92
N ARG A 361 7.81 -19.52 -2.88
CA ARG A 361 9.05 -19.09 -3.53
C ARG A 361 8.91 -18.91 -5.05
N PRO A 362 8.40 -19.86 -5.85
CA PRO A 362 8.32 -19.70 -7.29
C PRO A 362 7.42 -18.53 -7.68
N PHE A 363 6.27 -18.37 -7.05
CA PHE A 363 5.32 -17.29 -7.36
C PHE A 363 5.84 -15.91 -6.96
N ALA A 364 6.38 -15.77 -5.75
CA ALA A 364 6.92 -14.50 -5.30
C ALA A 364 8.15 -14.07 -6.12
N THR A 365 9.00 -15.02 -6.51
CA THR A 365 10.19 -14.72 -7.34
C THR A 365 9.79 -14.37 -8.78
N SER A 366 8.94 -15.18 -9.42
CA SER A 366 8.47 -14.90 -10.79
C SER A 366 7.69 -13.58 -10.84
N GLY A 367 6.86 -13.28 -9.84
CA GLY A 367 6.17 -11.99 -9.74
C GLY A 367 7.15 -10.81 -9.76
N MET A 368 8.24 -10.86 -8.98
CA MET A 368 9.23 -9.78 -8.95
C MET A 368 10.08 -9.70 -10.23
N VAL A 369 10.38 -10.83 -10.86
CA VAL A 369 11.05 -10.85 -12.17
C VAL A 369 10.17 -10.22 -13.24
N ILE A 370 8.89 -10.61 -13.31
CA ILE A 370 7.93 -10.03 -14.27
C ILE A 370 7.76 -8.53 -13.99
N ALA A 371 7.66 -8.11 -12.72
CA ALA A 371 7.59 -6.70 -12.36
C ALA A 371 8.83 -5.92 -12.83
N SER A 372 10.03 -6.47 -12.64
CA SER A 372 11.26 -5.86 -13.15
C SER A 372 11.24 -5.72 -14.68
N LEU A 373 10.80 -6.75 -15.39
CA LEU A 373 10.68 -6.74 -16.87
C LEU A 373 9.61 -5.73 -17.33
N THR A 374 8.51 -5.54 -16.60
CA THR A 374 7.53 -4.50 -16.95
C THR A 374 8.09 -3.10 -16.80
N PHE A 375 8.93 -2.85 -15.78
CA PHE A 375 9.64 -1.57 -15.68
C PHE A 375 10.57 -1.34 -16.87
N VAL A 376 11.27 -2.38 -17.32
CA VAL A 376 12.07 -2.32 -18.56
C VAL A 376 11.16 -2.06 -19.77
N GLY A 377 9.99 -2.69 -19.83
CA GLY A 377 9.00 -2.43 -20.87
C GLY A 377 8.53 -0.96 -20.90
N PHE A 378 8.33 -0.33 -19.74
CA PHE A 378 7.97 1.09 -19.66
C PHE A 378 9.08 2.01 -20.19
N LEU A 379 10.36 1.63 -20.14
CA LEU A 379 11.46 2.41 -20.72
C LEU A 379 11.38 2.54 -22.24
N PHE A 380 10.73 1.59 -22.91
CA PHE A 380 10.57 1.62 -24.38
C PHE A 380 9.30 2.35 -24.83
N LEU A 381 8.45 2.78 -23.90
CA LEU A 381 7.27 3.58 -24.26
C LEU A 381 7.69 5.03 -24.55
N PRO A 382 7.28 5.59 -25.70
CA PRO A 382 7.45 7.01 -25.96
C PRO A 382 6.62 7.83 -24.96
N ILE A 383 6.98 9.09 -24.76
CA ILE A 383 6.23 9.96 -23.83
C ILE A 383 4.77 10.14 -24.26
N ASP A 384 4.55 10.13 -25.56
CA ASP A 384 3.25 10.16 -26.24
C ASP A 384 2.93 8.75 -26.78
N PHE A 385 2.64 7.84 -25.86
CA PHE A 385 2.37 6.42 -26.16
C PHE A 385 0.95 6.20 -26.69
N SER A 386 0.76 5.12 -27.44
CA SER A 386 -0.57 4.57 -27.67
C SER A 386 -1.06 3.82 -26.41
N TYR A 387 -2.33 3.96 -26.06
CA TYR A 387 -2.85 3.41 -24.79
C TYR A 387 -2.72 1.89 -24.66
N THR A 388 -2.87 1.15 -25.77
CA THR A 388 -2.90 -0.33 -25.72
C THR A 388 -1.62 -0.95 -25.14
N PRO A 389 -0.39 -0.62 -25.61
CA PRO A 389 0.84 -1.15 -24.99
C PRO A 389 0.98 -0.74 -23.52
N PHE A 390 0.61 0.49 -23.18
CA PHE A 390 0.62 0.97 -21.79
C PHE A 390 -0.33 0.14 -20.92
N ALA A 391 -1.57 -0.08 -21.36
CA ALA A 391 -2.56 -0.88 -20.64
C ALA A 391 -2.10 -2.33 -20.43
N ILE A 392 -1.47 -2.94 -21.45
CA ILE A 392 -0.92 -4.29 -21.36
C ILE A 392 0.20 -4.34 -20.31
N LEU A 393 1.15 -3.41 -20.36
CA LEU A 393 2.23 -3.34 -19.36
C LEU A 393 1.70 -3.11 -17.95
N MET A 394 0.68 -2.24 -17.80
CA MET A 394 -0.01 -2.01 -16.53
C MET A 394 -0.67 -3.28 -16.01
N ALA A 395 -1.39 -4.01 -16.86
CA ALA A 395 -2.04 -5.27 -16.50
C ALA A 395 -1.01 -6.32 -16.06
N ILE A 396 0.08 -6.47 -16.82
CA ILE A 396 1.16 -7.41 -16.49
C ILE A 396 1.85 -7.00 -15.18
N ASN A 397 2.08 -5.70 -14.95
CA ASN A 397 2.65 -5.21 -13.68
C ASN A 397 1.73 -5.53 -12.50
N GLY A 398 0.41 -5.32 -12.68
CA GLY A 398 -0.59 -5.71 -11.69
C GLY A 398 -0.57 -7.21 -11.38
N LEU A 399 -0.56 -8.07 -12.43
CA LEU A 399 -0.42 -9.52 -12.29
C LEU A 399 0.85 -9.89 -11.51
N ALA A 400 1.98 -9.28 -11.86
CA ALA A 400 3.28 -9.51 -11.23
C ALA A 400 3.24 -9.19 -9.72
N MET A 401 2.64 -8.06 -9.37
CA MET A 401 2.48 -7.65 -7.97
C MET A 401 1.53 -8.57 -7.20
N GLY A 402 0.46 -9.05 -7.82
CA GLY A 402 -0.44 -10.06 -7.24
C GLY A 402 0.26 -11.39 -6.98
N LEU A 403 1.06 -11.86 -7.95
CA LEU A 403 1.88 -13.06 -7.82
C LEU A 403 2.89 -12.97 -6.65
N PHE A 404 3.37 -11.78 -6.33
CA PHE A 404 4.30 -11.57 -5.23
C PHE A 404 3.60 -11.41 -3.87
N ALA A 405 2.61 -10.52 -3.77
CA ALA A 405 2.14 -10.01 -2.49
C ALA A 405 1.54 -11.08 -1.59
N SER A 406 0.61 -11.90 -2.11
CA SER A 406 -0.10 -12.91 -1.35
C SER A 406 0.82 -14.06 -0.90
N PRO A 407 1.59 -14.73 -1.78
CA PRO A 407 2.50 -15.80 -1.38
C PRO A 407 3.62 -15.32 -0.45
N ASN A 408 4.15 -14.11 -0.67
CA ASN A 408 5.21 -13.58 0.18
C ASN A 408 4.72 -13.36 1.62
N ARG A 409 3.53 -12.77 1.78
CA ARG A 409 2.95 -12.53 3.10
C ARG A 409 2.63 -13.83 3.84
N ALA A 410 2.06 -14.81 3.14
CA ALA A 410 1.81 -16.14 3.69
C ALA A 410 3.10 -16.82 4.15
N ALA A 411 4.16 -16.76 3.35
CA ALA A 411 5.44 -17.35 3.70
C ALA A 411 6.11 -16.68 4.91
N ILE A 412 6.04 -15.33 5.02
CA ILE A 412 6.53 -14.60 6.19
C ILE A 412 5.81 -15.09 7.45
N MET A 413 4.48 -15.17 7.41
CA MET A 413 3.69 -15.57 8.59
C MET A 413 3.87 -17.05 8.95
N ASN A 414 3.98 -17.93 7.95
CA ASN A 414 4.18 -19.36 8.18
C ASN A 414 5.59 -19.71 8.69
N SER A 415 6.56 -18.82 8.52
CA SER A 415 7.91 -18.98 9.05
C SER A 415 8.01 -18.71 10.55
N LEU A 416 6.97 -18.15 11.15
CA LEU A 416 6.96 -17.73 12.55
C LEU A 416 6.21 -18.73 13.44
N PRO A 417 6.66 -18.92 14.70
CA PRO A 417 5.89 -19.60 15.72
C PRO A 417 4.51 -18.95 15.89
N PRO A 418 3.46 -19.73 16.18
CA PRO A 418 2.09 -19.22 16.30
C PRO A 418 1.93 -18.04 17.28
N ASP A 419 2.64 -18.09 18.42
CA ASP A 419 2.65 -17.05 19.46
C ASP A 419 3.35 -15.75 19.04
N GLN A 420 4.17 -15.77 17.96
CA GLN A 420 4.97 -14.64 17.48
C GLN A 420 4.45 -14.03 16.17
N ARG A 421 3.44 -14.65 15.56
CA ARG A 421 2.87 -14.18 14.29
C ARG A 421 2.30 -12.76 14.37
N GLY A 422 1.69 -12.39 15.50
CA GLY A 422 1.18 -11.03 15.73
C GLY A 422 2.30 -9.97 15.72
N ALA A 423 3.38 -10.23 16.46
CA ALA A 423 4.54 -9.34 16.48
C ALA A 423 5.20 -9.24 15.09
N GLY A 424 5.36 -10.39 14.40
CA GLY A 424 5.93 -10.43 13.06
C GLY A 424 5.07 -9.69 12.02
N ALA A 425 3.75 -9.78 12.12
CA ALA A 425 2.83 -9.04 11.25
C ALA A 425 2.94 -7.52 11.46
N GLY A 426 3.02 -7.07 12.72
CA GLY A 426 3.24 -5.66 13.06
C GLY A 426 4.56 -5.14 12.50
N MET A 427 5.66 -5.88 12.70
CA MET A 427 6.98 -5.51 12.15
C MET A 427 6.95 -5.43 10.63
N SER A 428 6.36 -6.42 9.94
CA SER A 428 6.23 -6.40 8.48
C SER A 428 5.39 -5.21 7.99
N GLY A 429 4.34 -4.85 8.71
CA GLY A 429 3.50 -3.68 8.41
C GLY A 429 4.28 -2.36 8.48
N VAL A 430 5.13 -2.20 9.49
CA VAL A 430 6.00 -1.01 9.61
C VAL A 430 6.95 -0.90 8.43
N PHE A 431 7.65 -2.00 8.09
CA PHE A 431 8.56 -1.98 6.94
C PHE A 431 7.83 -1.62 5.66
N GLN A 432 6.62 -2.13 5.46
CA GLN A 432 5.83 -1.85 4.27
C GLN A 432 5.40 -0.38 4.20
N ASN A 433 4.89 0.20 5.31
CA ASN A 433 4.45 1.59 5.34
C ASN A 433 5.62 2.57 5.25
N ALA A 434 6.72 2.31 5.97
CA ALA A 434 7.94 3.13 5.87
C ALA A 434 8.53 3.06 4.45
N ALA A 435 8.54 1.89 3.82
CA ALA A 435 9.00 1.71 2.45
C ALA A 435 8.16 2.49 1.44
N MET A 436 6.84 2.60 1.66
CA MET A 436 5.94 3.36 0.79
C MET A 436 6.29 4.86 0.79
N VAL A 437 6.49 5.45 1.98
CA VAL A 437 6.90 6.86 2.11
C VAL A 437 8.31 7.08 1.55
N LEU A 438 9.25 6.18 1.86
CA LEU A 438 10.60 6.21 1.31
C LEU A 438 10.59 6.13 -0.22
N SER A 439 9.79 5.23 -0.77
CA SER A 439 9.60 5.07 -2.21
C SER A 439 9.17 6.38 -2.87
N MET A 440 8.13 7.02 -2.32
CA MET A 440 7.63 8.28 -2.84
C MET A 440 8.73 9.34 -2.87
N GLY A 441 9.50 9.47 -1.77
CA GLY A 441 10.66 10.37 -1.69
C GLY A 441 11.73 10.07 -2.74
N ILE A 442 12.10 8.81 -2.92
CA ILE A 442 13.09 8.39 -3.92
C ILE A 442 12.60 8.68 -5.34
N PHE A 443 11.38 8.28 -5.69
CA PHE A 443 10.85 8.49 -7.03
C PHE A 443 10.73 9.97 -7.38
N PHE A 444 10.27 10.81 -6.44
CA PHE A 444 10.29 12.26 -6.63
C PHE A 444 11.70 12.82 -6.86
N THR A 445 12.66 12.38 -6.06
CA THR A 445 14.07 12.80 -6.20
C THR A 445 14.62 12.45 -7.58
N LEU A 446 14.41 11.21 -8.02
CA LEU A 446 14.88 10.73 -9.31
C LEU A 446 14.21 11.48 -10.46
N MET A 447 12.90 11.71 -10.35
CA MET A 447 12.11 12.46 -11.32
C MET A 447 12.58 13.91 -11.43
N ILE A 448 12.74 14.60 -10.29
CA ILE A 448 13.22 15.99 -10.26
C ILE A 448 14.64 16.08 -10.79
N SER A 449 15.52 15.12 -10.49
CA SER A 449 16.89 15.07 -11.01
C SER A 449 16.91 15.00 -12.54
N GLY A 450 16.08 14.11 -13.13
CA GLY A 450 15.96 13.99 -14.58
C GLY A 450 15.40 15.27 -15.21
N ILE A 451 14.33 15.82 -14.65
CA ILE A 451 13.73 17.08 -15.14
C ILE A 451 14.72 18.24 -15.06
N ALA A 452 15.45 18.37 -13.95
CA ALA A 452 16.39 19.48 -13.72
C ALA A 452 17.50 19.55 -14.77
N SER A 453 17.89 18.43 -15.35
CA SER A 453 18.97 18.36 -16.34
C SER A 453 18.61 18.99 -17.68
N ALA A 454 17.37 18.86 -18.12
CA ALA A 454 16.92 19.28 -19.45
C ALA A 454 15.98 20.50 -19.45
N LEU A 455 15.21 20.69 -18.36
CA LEU A 455 14.15 21.71 -18.27
C LEU A 455 14.59 23.14 -18.63
N PRO A 456 15.72 23.69 -18.10
CA PRO A 456 16.12 25.05 -18.42
C PRO A 456 16.32 25.28 -19.91
N ARG A 457 16.96 24.32 -20.59
CA ARG A 457 17.22 24.39 -22.04
C ARG A 457 15.94 24.29 -22.85
N THR A 458 15.03 23.41 -22.46
CA THR A 458 13.77 23.14 -23.17
C THR A 458 12.83 24.33 -23.04
N LEU A 459 12.69 24.91 -21.84
CA LEU A 459 11.89 26.11 -21.61
C LEU A 459 12.46 27.29 -22.37
N TYR A 460 13.77 27.57 -22.25
CA TYR A 460 14.41 28.66 -22.94
C TYR A 460 14.19 28.59 -24.47
N ARG A 461 14.52 27.44 -25.09
CA ARG A 461 14.36 27.24 -26.53
C ARG A 461 12.91 27.40 -26.97
N GLY A 462 11.97 26.75 -26.27
CA GLY A 462 10.55 26.82 -26.61
C GLY A 462 9.99 28.25 -26.53
N LEU A 463 10.40 29.05 -25.54
CA LEU A 463 9.98 30.42 -25.37
C LEU A 463 10.59 31.33 -26.45
N VAL A 464 11.88 31.20 -26.74
CA VAL A 464 12.55 32.00 -27.80
C VAL A 464 11.97 31.67 -29.16
N THR A 465 11.62 30.44 -29.48
CA THR A 465 10.95 30.05 -30.72
C THR A 465 9.60 30.74 -30.88
N GLN A 466 8.93 31.10 -29.79
CA GLN A 466 7.68 31.86 -29.78
C GLN A 466 7.89 33.39 -29.67
N HIS A 467 9.08 33.87 -29.98
CA HIS A 467 9.45 35.30 -29.97
C HIS A 467 9.37 35.96 -28.58
N VAL A 468 9.44 35.21 -27.49
CA VAL A 468 9.51 35.77 -26.15
C VAL A 468 10.85 36.47 -25.95
N PRO A 469 10.88 37.70 -25.41
CA PRO A 469 12.13 38.41 -25.14
C PRO A 469 13.11 37.56 -24.32
N VAL A 470 14.40 37.58 -24.68
CA VAL A 470 15.47 36.78 -24.09
C VAL A 470 15.50 36.91 -22.56
N ALA A 471 15.34 38.13 -22.04
CA ALA A 471 15.32 38.34 -20.59
C ALA A 471 14.17 37.61 -19.89
N ALA A 472 12.96 37.63 -20.46
CA ALA A 472 11.80 36.93 -19.93
C ALA A 472 11.96 35.40 -20.07
N ALA A 473 12.44 34.94 -21.24
CA ALA A 473 12.71 33.54 -21.49
C ALA A 473 13.75 32.96 -20.49
N THR A 474 14.82 33.73 -20.21
CA THR A 474 15.82 33.34 -19.21
C THR A 474 15.25 33.28 -17.80
N ALA A 475 14.43 34.26 -17.39
CA ALA A 475 13.79 34.27 -16.09
C ALA A 475 12.89 33.04 -15.89
N VAL A 476 12.08 32.70 -16.91
CA VAL A 476 11.18 31.51 -16.85
C VAL A 476 11.96 30.19 -16.89
N SER A 477 13.08 30.14 -17.63
CA SER A 477 13.91 28.91 -17.71
C SER A 477 14.55 28.50 -16.39
N HIS A 478 14.67 29.41 -15.42
CA HIS A 478 15.21 29.14 -14.08
C HIS A 478 14.15 28.71 -13.05
N LEU A 479 12.93 28.41 -13.50
CA LEU A 479 11.91 27.85 -12.60
C LEU A 479 12.38 26.55 -11.94
N PRO A 480 12.15 26.38 -10.64
CA PRO A 480 12.47 25.13 -9.98
C PRO A 480 11.74 23.96 -10.64
N PRO A 481 12.42 22.83 -10.89
CA PRO A 481 11.82 21.65 -11.56
C PRO A 481 10.58 21.13 -10.85
N ILE A 482 10.56 21.13 -9.51
CA ILE A 482 9.41 20.72 -8.71
C ILE A 482 8.20 21.61 -8.96
N THR A 483 8.40 22.90 -9.07
CA THR A 483 7.33 23.88 -9.36
C THR A 483 6.74 23.64 -10.74
N SER A 484 7.58 23.41 -11.73
CA SER A 484 7.16 23.11 -13.12
C SER A 484 6.38 21.81 -13.20
N LEU A 485 6.85 20.77 -12.52
CA LEU A 485 6.20 19.47 -12.45
C LEU A 485 4.79 19.57 -11.86
N PHE A 486 4.64 20.29 -10.75
CA PHE A 486 3.34 20.48 -10.12
C PHE A 486 2.43 21.42 -10.86
N ALA A 487 2.97 22.45 -11.53
CA ALA A 487 2.17 23.32 -12.40
C ALA A 487 1.52 22.52 -13.54
N SER A 488 2.25 21.57 -14.13
CA SER A 488 1.71 20.68 -15.15
C SER A 488 0.62 19.75 -14.58
N LEU A 489 0.89 19.09 -13.45
CA LEU A 489 -0.07 18.20 -12.78
C LEU A 489 -1.38 18.94 -12.45
N LEU A 490 -1.28 20.17 -11.94
CA LEU A 490 -2.43 20.96 -11.51
C LEU A 490 -3.19 21.59 -12.67
N GLY A 491 -2.74 21.40 -13.91
CA GLY A 491 -3.36 21.99 -15.10
C GLY A 491 -3.36 23.51 -15.08
N TYR A 492 -2.36 24.07 -14.41
CA TYR A 492 -2.20 25.51 -14.30
C TYR A 492 -1.52 26.01 -15.59
N ASP A 493 -2.10 27.03 -16.25
CA ASP A 493 -1.39 27.72 -17.34
C ASP A 493 -0.29 28.60 -16.74
N PRO A 494 0.98 28.09 -16.69
CA PRO A 494 2.04 28.87 -16.08
C PRO A 494 2.48 30.00 -16.98
N MET A 495 2.29 29.92 -18.31
CA MET A 495 2.85 30.89 -19.26
C MET A 495 2.16 32.23 -19.15
N SER A 496 0.83 32.28 -19.03
CA SER A 496 0.10 33.53 -18.84
C SER A 496 0.52 34.29 -17.59
N LYS A 497 0.84 33.57 -16.52
CA LYS A 497 1.24 34.17 -15.23
C LYS A 497 2.73 34.49 -15.16
N LEU A 498 3.58 33.65 -15.74
CA LEU A 498 5.02 33.80 -15.70
C LEU A 498 5.51 34.92 -16.64
N LEU A 499 4.90 35.01 -17.83
CA LEU A 499 5.22 36.07 -18.78
C LEU A 499 4.50 37.38 -18.47
N GLY A 500 3.30 37.25 -17.86
CA GLY A 500 2.46 38.41 -17.54
C GLY A 500 1.84 39.09 -18.75
N PRO A 501 0.82 39.94 -18.55
CA PRO A 501 0.12 40.62 -19.64
C PRO A 501 1.03 41.57 -20.41
N ALA A 502 2.02 42.17 -19.76
CA ALA A 502 2.95 43.10 -20.42
C ALA A 502 3.81 42.41 -21.49
N VAL A 503 4.32 41.21 -21.27
CA VAL A 503 5.09 40.49 -22.30
C VAL A 503 4.16 39.93 -23.37
N LEU A 504 3.03 39.33 -22.95
CA LEU A 504 2.09 38.69 -23.87
C LEU A 504 1.46 39.67 -24.87
N SER A 505 1.19 40.92 -24.46
CA SER A 505 0.61 41.96 -25.33
C SER A 505 1.57 42.46 -26.43
N HIS A 506 2.87 42.26 -26.24
CA HIS A 506 3.89 42.68 -27.25
C HIS A 506 4.27 41.53 -28.19
N LEU A 507 3.73 40.32 -27.99
CA LEU A 507 4.00 39.17 -28.85
C LEU A 507 3.05 39.13 -30.06
N PRO A 508 3.47 38.52 -31.19
CA PRO A 508 2.54 38.21 -32.28
C PRO A 508 1.33 37.42 -31.74
N ALA A 509 0.13 37.75 -32.21
CA ALA A 509 -1.11 37.15 -31.75
C ALA A 509 -1.07 35.59 -31.79
N HIS A 510 -0.47 35.04 -32.85
CA HIS A 510 -0.28 33.58 -32.97
C HIS A 510 0.61 33.04 -31.87
N SER A 511 1.76 33.65 -31.58
CA SER A 511 2.69 33.23 -30.52
C SER A 511 2.05 33.35 -29.14
N ALA A 512 1.33 34.42 -28.85
CA ALA A 512 0.60 34.59 -27.61
C ALA A 512 -0.48 33.48 -27.42
N HIS A 513 -1.22 33.15 -28.48
CA HIS A 513 -2.21 32.07 -28.46
C HIS A 513 -1.56 30.68 -28.25
N VAL A 514 -0.42 30.40 -28.90
CA VAL A 514 0.33 29.16 -28.72
C VAL A 514 0.84 29.04 -27.29
N LEU A 515 1.48 30.09 -26.75
CA LEU A 515 2.05 30.12 -25.39
C LEU A 515 1.00 29.90 -24.31
N THR A 516 -0.20 30.46 -24.47
CA THR A 516 -1.31 30.29 -23.52
C THR A 516 -2.17 29.06 -23.84
N GLY A 517 -1.83 28.33 -24.89
CA GLY A 517 -2.49 27.08 -25.27
C GLY A 517 -2.21 25.94 -24.28
N ARG A 518 -3.23 25.12 -24.06
CA ARG A 518 -3.18 24.00 -23.06
C ARG A 518 -2.08 22.98 -23.33
N GLN A 519 -1.63 22.82 -24.56
CA GLN A 519 -0.66 21.83 -24.99
C GLN A 519 0.80 22.34 -24.93
N PHE A 520 1.03 23.64 -24.92
CA PHE A 520 2.37 24.21 -25.04
C PHE A 520 3.27 23.81 -23.87
N PHE A 521 2.81 24.04 -22.65
CA PHE A 521 3.59 23.72 -21.45
C PHE A 521 3.82 22.20 -21.27
N PRO A 522 2.80 21.33 -21.40
CA PRO A 522 3.00 19.89 -21.42
C PRO A 522 4.00 19.41 -22.49
N THR A 523 3.96 19.99 -23.68
CA THR A 523 4.93 19.66 -24.75
C THR A 523 6.36 20.00 -24.37
N LEU A 524 6.60 21.15 -23.73
CA LEU A 524 7.94 21.54 -23.26
C LEU A 524 8.44 20.65 -22.14
N LEU A 525 7.55 20.18 -21.28
CA LEU A 525 7.87 19.27 -20.18
C LEU A 525 8.06 17.83 -20.64
N ALA A 526 7.53 17.43 -21.78
CA ALA A 526 7.54 16.04 -22.23
C ALA A 526 8.95 15.41 -22.25
N THR A 527 9.94 16.08 -22.87
CA THR A 527 11.32 15.57 -22.91
C THR A 527 11.98 15.51 -21.53
N PRO A 528 12.01 16.60 -20.72
CA PRO A 528 12.56 16.52 -19.35
C PRO A 528 11.87 15.48 -18.48
N PHE A 529 10.58 15.31 -18.64
CA PHE A 529 9.81 14.32 -17.92
C PHE A 529 10.19 12.89 -18.33
N SER A 530 10.40 12.63 -19.63
CA SER A 530 10.89 11.35 -20.14
C SER A 530 12.23 10.98 -19.54
N ASP A 531 13.16 11.93 -19.42
CA ASP A 531 14.47 11.70 -18.78
C ASP A 531 14.28 11.30 -17.31
N GLY A 532 13.39 11.96 -16.59
CA GLY A 532 13.01 11.62 -15.22
C GLY A 532 12.38 10.23 -15.09
N LEU A 533 11.46 9.88 -16.00
CA LEU A 533 10.85 8.55 -16.06
C LEU A 533 11.88 7.47 -16.31
N THR A 534 12.83 7.70 -17.20
CA THR A 534 13.90 6.74 -17.52
C THR A 534 14.70 6.38 -16.26
N ILE A 535 15.12 7.39 -15.48
CA ILE A 535 15.85 7.18 -14.23
C ILE A 535 14.96 6.43 -13.21
N ALA A 536 13.71 6.86 -13.06
CA ALA A 536 12.78 6.28 -12.10
C ALA A 536 12.40 4.82 -12.44
N PHE A 537 12.15 4.50 -13.71
CA PHE A 537 11.83 3.14 -14.13
C PHE A 537 13.04 2.22 -14.05
N THR A 538 14.24 2.71 -14.38
CA THR A 538 15.49 1.96 -14.19
C THR A 538 15.69 1.59 -12.73
N PHE A 539 15.48 2.55 -11.82
CA PHE A 539 15.53 2.29 -10.37
C PHE A 539 14.48 1.26 -9.95
N GLY A 540 13.23 1.39 -10.43
CA GLY A 540 12.15 0.44 -10.14
C GLY A 540 12.46 -0.99 -10.63
N ALA A 541 13.04 -1.11 -11.84
CA ALA A 541 13.50 -2.38 -12.39
C ALA A 541 14.57 -3.04 -11.51
N VAL A 542 15.58 -2.27 -11.10
CA VAL A 542 16.65 -2.75 -10.20
C VAL A 542 16.09 -3.14 -8.83
N ALA A 543 15.22 -2.32 -8.23
CA ALA A 543 14.60 -2.63 -6.94
C ALA A 543 13.80 -3.93 -7.00
N CYS A 544 13.00 -4.15 -8.06
CA CYS A 544 12.25 -5.39 -8.26
C CYS A 544 13.17 -6.60 -8.54
N ALA A 545 14.26 -6.42 -9.27
CA ALA A 545 15.26 -7.48 -9.48
C ALA A 545 15.93 -7.90 -8.16
N LEU A 546 16.30 -6.93 -7.32
CA LEU A 546 16.83 -7.19 -5.98
C LEU A 546 15.79 -7.86 -5.07
N ALA A 547 14.51 -7.48 -5.19
CA ALA A 547 13.41 -8.13 -4.47
C ALA A 547 13.24 -9.59 -4.92
N ALA A 548 13.39 -9.88 -6.22
CA ALA A 548 13.39 -11.24 -6.76
C ALA A 548 14.56 -12.06 -6.18
N LEU A 549 15.76 -11.48 -6.14
CA LEU A 549 16.93 -12.12 -5.54
C LEU A 549 16.71 -12.42 -4.05
N ALA A 550 16.21 -11.46 -3.28
CA ALA A 550 15.86 -11.66 -1.87
C ALA A 550 14.82 -12.77 -1.71
N SER A 551 13.83 -12.86 -2.62
CA SER A 551 12.84 -13.94 -2.62
C SER A 551 13.45 -15.31 -2.91
N VAL A 552 14.42 -15.41 -3.81
CA VAL A 552 15.19 -16.65 -4.09
C VAL A 552 15.96 -17.11 -2.85
N LEU A 553 16.58 -16.17 -2.12
CA LEU A 553 17.40 -16.45 -0.94
C LEU A 553 16.60 -16.92 0.28
N ARG A 554 15.27 -16.90 0.24
CA ARG A 554 14.37 -17.33 1.33
C ARG A 554 14.58 -18.77 1.78
N GLY A 555 15.00 -19.68 0.89
CA GLY A 555 15.12 -21.11 1.15
C GLY A 555 13.87 -21.92 0.78
N GLN A 556 13.83 -23.18 1.22
CA GLN A 556 12.71 -24.10 0.94
C GLN A 556 11.49 -23.79 1.80
N LYS A 557 10.36 -24.47 1.53
CA LYS A 557 9.10 -24.34 2.28
C LYS A 557 9.36 -24.72 3.75
N TYR A 558 9.31 -23.73 4.62
CA TYR A 558 9.41 -23.92 6.06
C TYR A 558 8.02 -23.75 6.66
N VAL A 559 7.53 -24.79 7.31
CA VAL A 559 6.31 -24.77 8.12
C VAL A 559 6.73 -25.14 9.52
N HIS A 560 6.45 -24.28 10.49
CA HIS A 560 6.62 -24.66 11.91
C HIS A 560 5.69 -25.85 12.17
N ALA A 561 6.28 -27.02 12.37
CA ALA A 561 5.53 -28.17 12.84
C ALA A 561 4.96 -27.82 14.23
N VAL A 562 3.64 -27.84 14.35
CA VAL A 562 3.00 -27.83 15.66
C VAL A 562 3.49 -29.11 16.33
N ALA A 563 4.25 -28.99 17.41
CA ALA A 563 4.60 -30.14 18.22
C ALA A 563 3.29 -30.83 18.56
N ALA A 564 3.16 -32.10 18.17
CA ALA A 564 2.05 -32.92 18.62
C ALA A 564 1.98 -32.81 20.16
N PRO A 565 0.78 -32.66 20.75
CA PRO A 565 0.68 -32.66 22.20
C PRO A 565 1.39 -33.91 22.70
N SER A 566 2.47 -33.72 23.48
CA SER A 566 3.16 -34.79 24.16
C SER A 566 2.10 -35.46 25.03
N GLY A 567 1.76 -36.68 24.69
CA GLY A 567 0.87 -37.52 25.50
C GLY A 567 1.53 -37.79 26.86
N ALA A 568 1.33 -36.84 27.76
CA ALA A 568 1.65 -36.97 29.17
C ALA A 568 0.32 -36.89 29.93
N ASP A 569 -0.45 -37.98 29.87
CA ASP A 569 -1.45 -38.41 30.86
C ASP A 569 -1.90 -39.85 30.54
N ALA A 570 -0.92 -40.73 30.43
CA ALA A 570 -1.15 -42.14 30.64
C ALA A 570 -0.83 -42.41 32.12
N ARG A 571 -1.86 -42.43 32.96
CA ARG A 571 -1.78 -42.98 34.31
C ARG A 571 -1.28 -44.42 34.22
N PRO A 572 -0.32 -44.88 35.05
CA PRO A 572 0.07 -46.27 35.10
C PRO A 572 -1.06 -47.06 35.77
N GLY A 573 -1.83 -47.77 34.96
CA GLY A 573 -2.69 -48.83 35.44
C GLY A 573 -1.82 -50.03 35.81
N THR A 574 -1.85 -50.41 37.08
CA THR A 574 -1.39 -51.65 37.62
C THR A 574 -1.91 -52.85 36.82
N VAL A 575 -1.01 -53.64 36.25
CA VAL A 575 -1.29 -55.05 35.88
C VAL A 575 -0.21 -55.89 36.47
N GLU A 576 -0.72 -56.82 37.31
CA GLU A 576 -0.13 -57.90 38.09
C GLU A 576 0.64 -58.89 37.19
N ALA A 577 1.71 -59.37 37.72
CA ALA A 577 2.59 -60.36 37.11
C ALA A 577 1.88 -61.70 36.90
N ASP A 578 2.09 -62.32 35.75
CA ASP A 578 2.16 -63.79 35.70
C ASP A 578 3.35 -64.25 34.85
N ARG A 579 4.17 -65.10 35.52
CA ARG A 579 5.34 -65.73 34.94
C ARG A 579 4.90 -67.01 34.25
N THR A 580 5.46 -67.32 33.08
CA THR A 580 6.05 -68.67 32.80
C THR A 580 6.75 -68.66 31.43
N THR A 581 8.03 -68.91 31.48
CA THR A 581 8.94 -69.85 30.74
C THR A 581 8.65 -70.15 29.27
N SER A 582 9.58 -69.93 28.33
CA SER A 582 10.67 -70.79 27.87
C SER A 582 11.10 -70.37 26.47
N ASN A 583 12.33 -70.13 26.31
CA ASN A 583 13.40 -70.71 25.51
C ASN A 583 13.29 -70.89 23.99
N GLU A 584 14.44 -70.54 23.39
CA GLU A 584 15.09 -71.06 22.17
C GLU A 584 14.71 -70.40 20.84
N ASP A 585 15.57 -69.67 20.27
CA ASP A 585 16.80 -69.96 19.52
C ASP A 585 16.61 -69.91 17.98
N THR A 586 17.55 -69.29 17.33
CA THR A 586 18.14 -69.51 15.99
C THR A 586 17.66 -68.66 14.81
N ARG A 587 18.63 -67.83 14.41
CA ARG A 587 19.28 -67.61 13.07
C ARG A 587 18.47 -67.36 11.83
N ALA A 588 18.84 -66.25 11.25
CA ALA A 588 19.50 -66.04 9.92
C ALA A 588 18.66 -66.16 8.64
N ASP A 589 18.89 -65.20 7.84
CA ASP A 589 19.06 -65.12 6.39
C ASP A 589 18.01 -64.37 5.56
N GLU A 590 18.51 -63.30 4.98
CA GLU A 590 18.13 -62.69 3.69
C GLU A 590 18.20 -63.71 2.56
N PRO A 591 17.87 -63.41 1.28
CA PRO A 591 17.03 -62.38 0.68
C PRO A 591 16.14 -62.89 -0.49
N VAL A 592 15.74 -61.97 -1.39
CA VAL A 592 15.48 -62.16 -2.83
C VAL A 592 14.05 -62.03 -3.38
N LEU A 593 13.84 -60.90 -4.05
CA LEU A 593 13.30 -60.68 -5.42
C LEU A 593 11.94 -61.22 -5.87
N ALA A 594 11.28 -60.30 -6.50
CA ALA A 594 10.61 -60.39 -7.83
C ALA A 594 9.08 -60.48 -7.90
N ALA A 595 8.54 -59.38 -8.42
CA ALA A 595 7.86 -59.30 -9.70
C ALA A 595 6.41 -59.83 -9.88
N GLN A 596 5.64 -58.93 -10.44
CA GLN A 596 4.60 -59.12 -11.48
C GLN A 596 3.21 -59.68 -11.13
N GLY A 597 2.19 -58.98 -11.68
CA GLY A 597 0.98 -59.57 -12.18
C GLY A 597 -0.29 -58.78 -11.95
N VAL A 598 -0.65 -57.88 -12.79
CA VAL A 598 -1.77 -57.82 -13.75
C VAL A 598 -3.01 -58.70 -13.45
N GLY A 599 -4.18 -58.07 -13.53
CA GLY A 599 -5.49 -58.71 -13.73
C GLY A 599 -6.56 -58.05 -12.88
N ALA A 600 -7.40 -57.20 -13.32
CA ALA A 600 -8.52 -57.25 -14.25
C ALA A 600 -9.77 -57.96 -13.67
N PHE A 601 -10.87 -57.25 -13.76
CA PHE A 601 -12.28 -57.61 -14.01
C PHE A 601 -13.28 -57.86 -12.87
N ALA A 602 -14.40 -57.14 -13.09
CA ALA A 602 -15.83 -57.49 -12.86
C ALA A 602 -16.35 -57.36 -11.43
N GLY A 603 -17.38 -56.57 -11.09
CA GLY A 603 -18.68 -56.42 -11.76
C GLY A 603 -19.76 -57.06 -10.92
N HIS A 604 -20.73 -56.24 -10.46
CA HIS A 604 -22.13 -56.59 -10.13
C HIS A 604 -22.71 -55.36 -9.40
N SER A 605 -23.59 -54.56 -9.92
CA SER A 605 -24.97 -54.73 -10.39
C SER A 605 -25.95 -55.09 -9.28
N SER A 606 -26.93 -54.23 -9.24
CA SER A 606 -28.32 -54.37 -8.73
C SER A 606 -28.60 -53.56 -7.46
N ALA A 607 -29.65 -52.83 -7.25
CA ALA A 607 -30.86 -52.55 -8.05
C ALA A 607 -31.60 -51.42 -7.28
N LEU A 608 -32.17 -50.53 -7.99
CA LEU A 608 -33.31 -49.71 -7.58
C LEU A 608 -34.58 -50.58 -7.51
N PRO A 609 -35.59 -50.24 -6.74
CA PRO A 609 -36.87 -49.82 -7.29
C PRO A 609 -37.67 -48.84 -6.36
N PRO A 610 -38.93 -48.52 -6.70
CA PRO A 610 -39.33 -47.52 -7.69
C PRO A 610 -40.30 -46.44 -7.10
N ASP A 611 -40.70 -45.57 -7.98
CA ASP A 611 -41.71 -44.53 -8.00
C ASP A 611 -43.01 -44.78 -7.21
N GLU A 612 -43.64 -43.71 -6.73
CA GLU A 612 -44.89 -43.17 -7.28
C GLU A 612 -45.38 -41.92 -6.51
N PRO A 613 -46.38 -41.19 -7.04
CA PRO A 613 -46.31 -39.76 -7.24
C PRO A 613 -47.45 -38.97 -6.52
N GLU A 614 -47.66 -37.73 -7.01
CA GLU A 614 -48.86 -36.86 -6.78
C GLU A 614 -48.83 -35.97 -5.52
N GLN A 615 -49.11 -34.70 -5.52
CA GLN A 615 -50.05 -33.88 -6.30
C GLN A 615 -49.73 -32.39 -6.11
N LEU A 616 -49.81 -31.65 -7.20
CA LEU A 616 -50.06 -30.21 -7.19
C LEU A 616 -51.55 -29.96 -6.84
N PRO A 617 -51.91 -28.79 -6.34
CA PRO A 617 -52.86 -27.94 -7.07
C PRO A 617 -52.45 -26.46 -7.16
N GLU A 618 -52.58 -26.04 -8.35
CA GLU A 618 -53.15 -24.83 -8.96
C GLU A 618 -53.38 -23.55 -8.17
N ALA A 619 -52.99 -22.55 -8.90
CA ALA A 619 -53.30 -21.15 -9.00
C ALA A 619 -54.61 -20.62 -8.38
N SER A 620 -54.52 -19.40 -7.83
CA SER A 620 -55.47 -18.37 -8.25
C SER A 620 -54.87 -16.97 -8.10
N ALA A 621 -54.94 -16.24 -9.20
CA ALA A 621 -54.75 -14.81 -9.33
C ALA A 621 -55.83 -14.06 -8.54
N THR A 622 -55.53 -12.89 -8.06
CA THR A 622 -56.22 -11.61 -8.36
C THR A 622 -55.85 -10.51 -7.40
N THR A 623 -55.56 -9.41 -8.01
CA THR A 623 -55.43 -7.98 -7.71
C THR A 623 -54.14 -7.52 -7.12
#